data_a48f3fb7147da23d6950be6d7593299a
#
_entry.id   a48f3fb7147da23d6950be6d7593299a
#
_cell.length_a   1.000
_cell.length_b   1.000
_cell.length_c   1.000
_cell.angle_alpha   90.00
_cell.angle_beta   90.00
_cell.angle_gamma   90.00
#
_symmetry.space_group_name_H-M   'P 1'
#
loop_
_entity.id
_entity.type
_entity.pdbx_description
1 polymer ?
#
loop_
_entity_poly.entity_id
_entity_poly.type
_entity_poly.pdbx_seq_one_letter_code
_entity_poly.pdbx_strand_id
1 'polypeptide(L)'
;MMQGLRELWGKIQYNIKRVMDSDPAATNVWMVIWTYPHITALFWHFFAHRLYKAGWPTLARRIALHSRHVTGIEIHPGATIGRGLFIDHGMGVVIGETAIVGDNVTLFHQVTLGGMSSKKTKRHPT
;
A
#
# COMPACT_ATOMS: atom_id res chain seq x y z
N MET A 1 -20.65 4.31 -2.81
CA MET A 1 -19.93 4.49 -1.54
C MET A 1 -19.95 3.26 -0.65
N MET A 2 -21.14 2.70 -0.37
CA MET A 2 -21.23 1.48 0.45
C MET A 2 -20.49 0.29 -0.14
N GLN A 3 -20.57 0.11 -1.45
CA GLN A 3 -19.83 -0.95 -2.14
C GLN A 3 -18.31 -0.76 -2.01
N GLY A 4 -17.85 0.49 -2.12
CA GLY A 4 -16.43 0.80 -1.92
C GLY A 4 -15.96 0.49 -0.51
N LEU A 5 -16.77 0.81 0.50
CA LEU A 5 -16.42 0.51 1.89
C LEU A 5 -16.42 -0.99 2.18
N ARG A 6 -17.33 -1.74 1.57
CA ARG A 6 -17.33 -3.21 1.66
C ARG A 6 -16.08 -3.81 1.03
N GLU A 7 -15.68 -3.29 -0.12
CA GLU A 7 -14.45 -3.71 -0.80
C GLU A 7 -13.23 -3.43 0.07
N LEU A 8 -13.13 -2.23 0.63
CA LEU A 8 -12.04 -1.88 1.55
C LEU A 8 -12.00 -2.83 2.75
N TRP A 9 -13.14 -3.05 3.39
CA TRP A 9 -13.22 -3.93 4.55
C TRP A 9 -12.78 -5.35 4.22
N GLY A 10 -13.25 -5.88 3.09
CA GLY A 10 -12.84 -7.20 2.62
C GLY A 10 -11.34 -7.32 2.38
N LYS A 11 -10.74 -6.29 1.79
CA LYS A 11 -9.29 -6.25 1.59
C LYS A 11 -8.53 -6.20 2.91
N ILE A 12 -8.98 -5.38 3.85
CA ILE A 12 -8.35 -5.29 5.17
C ILE A 12 -8.41 -6.64 5.89
N GLN A 13 -9.58 -7.29 5.90
CA GLN A 13 -9.73 -8.60 6.53
C GLN A 13 -8.80 -9.64 5.90
N TYR A 14 -8.72 -9.67 4.58
CA TYR A 14 -7.84 -10.58 3.88
C TYR A 14 -6.37 -10.34 4.23
N ASN A 15 -5.96 -9.06 4.27
CA ASN A 15 -4.58 -8.70 4.58
C ASN A 15 -4.22 -9.03 6.03
N ILE A 16 -5.13 -8.80 6.96
CA ILE A 16 -4.92 -9.16 8.38
C ILE A 16 -4.74 -10.67 8.50
N LYS A 17 -5.62 -11.45 7.87
CA LYS A 17 -5.50 -12.91 7.89
C LYS A 17 -4.17 -13.38 7.34
N ARG A 18 -3.72 -12.77 6.26
CA ARG A 18 -2.42 -13.13 5.65
C ARG A 18 -1.26 -12.88 6.61
N VAL A 19 -1.28 -11.78 7.36
CA VAL A 19 -0.27 -11.51 8.39
C VAL A 19 -0.34 -12.56 9.50
N MET A 20 -1.54 -12.86 9.99
CA MET A 20 -1.74 -13.84 11.05
C MET A 20 -1.24 -15.23 10.65
N ASP A 21 -1.44 -15.59 9.38
CA ASP A 21 -1.02 -16.90 8.85
C ASP A 21 0.49 -16.96 8.56
N SER A 22 1.13 -15.81 8.28
CA SER A 22 2.50 -15.76 7.77
C SER A 22 3.54 -15.41 8.84
N ASP A 23 3.17 -14.67 9.87
CA ASP A 23 4.09 -14.18 10.89
C ASP A 23 3.76 -14.78 12.25
N PRO A 24 4.66 -15.63 12.81
CA PRO A 24 4.43 -16.22 14.14
C PRO A 24 4.30 -15.18 15.26
N ALA A 25 4.86 -13.99 15.06
CA ALA A 25 4.77 -12.91 16.05
C ALA A 25 3.40 -12.24 16.08
N ALA A 26 2.58 -12.44 15.06
CA ALA A 26 1.21 -11.87 14.99
C ALA A 26 0.26 -12.79 15.76
N THR A 27 -0.13 -12.37 16.96
CA THR A 27 -0.91 -13.21 17.88
C THR A 27 -2.38 -12.84 17.95
N ASN A 28 -2.77 -11.63 17.55
CA ASN A 28 -4.18 -11.23 17.49
C ASN A 28 -4.40 -10.09 16.50
N VAL A 29 -5.67 -9.91 16.12
CA VAL A 29 -6.07 -8.94 15.09
C VAL A 29 -5.72 -7.50 15.48
N TRP A 30 -5.92 -7.13 16.75
CA TRP A 30 -5.64 -5.77 17.20
C TRP A 30 -4.15 -5.45 17.13
N MET A 31 -3.30 -6.41 17.46
CA MET A 31 -1.86 -6.26 17.29
C MET A 31 -1.52 -5.98 15.83
N VAL A 32 -2.12 -6.71 14.89
CA VAL A 32 -1.86 -6.53 13.47
C VAL A 32 -2.27 -5.13 13.01
N ILE A 33 -3.47 -4.68 13.37
CA ILE A 33 -3.95 -3.36 12.97
C ILE A 33 -3.04 -2.25 13.49
N TRP A 34 -2.61 -2.33 14.73
CA TRP A 34 -1.88 -1.24 15.38
C TRP A 34 -0.36 -1.29 15.19
N THR A 35 0.21 -2.45 14.87
CA THR A 35 1.67 -2.60 14.86
C THR A 35 2.25 -3.03 13.51
N TYR A 36 1.43 -3.36 12.53
CA TYR A 36 1.90 -3.67 11.18
C TYR A 36 1.59 -2.48 10.26
N PRO A 37 2.59 -1.62 9.98
CA PRO A 37 2.34 -0.34 9.32
C PRO A 37 1.77 -0.47 7.90
N HIS A 38 2.00 -1.61 7.23
CA HIS A 38 1.45 -1.78 5.88
C HIS A 38 -0.08 -1.82 5.86
N ILE A 39 -0.73 -2.28 6.92
CA ILE A 39 -2.20 -2.25 7.00
C ILE A 39 -2.69 -0.81 6.93
N THR A 40 -2.09 0.08 7.72
CA THR A 40 -2.39 1.52 7.68
C THR A 40 -2.06 2.13 6.31
N ALA A 41 -0.92 1.77 5.74
CA ALA A 41 -0.52 2.28 4.42
C ALA A 41 -1.50 1.87 3.32
N LEU A 42 -1.98 0.63 3.34
CA LEU A 42 -2.95 0.16 2.37
C LEU A 42 -4.33 0.80 2.56
N PHE A 43 -4.71 1.08 3.79
CA PHE A 43 -5.94 1.82 4.10
C PHE A 43 -5.91 3.20 3.42
N TRP A 44 -4.85 3.98 3.62
CA TRP A 44 -4.73 5.30 2.99
C TRP A 44 -4.60 5.21 1.48
N HIS A 45 -3.89 4.20 0.98
CA HIS A 45 -3.72 4.00 -0.46
C HIS A 45 -5.06 3.74 -1.16
N PHE A 46 -5.98 3.03 -0.53
CA PHE A 46 -7.29 2.78 -1.11
C PHE A 46 -7.98 4.10 -1.49
N PHE A 47 -7.98 5.08 -0.59
CA PHE A 47 -8.59 6.38 -0.86
C PHE A 47 -7.77 7.22 -1.83
N ALA A 48 -6.46 7.24 -1.66
CA ALA A 48 -5.56 8.00 -2.54
C ALA A 48 -5.65 7.50 -3.98
N HIS A 49 -5.71 6.20 -4.17
CA HIS A 49 -5.82 5.61 -5.51
C HIS A 49 -7.14 6.01 -6.20
N ARG A 50 -8.25 5.98 -5.47
CA ARG A 50 -9.54 6.41 -6.02
C ARG A 50 -9.53 7.88 -6.42
N LEU A 51 -8.97 8.75 -5.60
CA LEU A 51 -8.84 10.18 -5.91
C LEU A 51 -7.94 10.40 -7.12
N TYR A 52 -6.83 9.67 -7.19
CA TYR A 52 -5.92 9.75 -8.33
C TYR A 52 -6.65 9.41 -9.64
N LYS A 53 -7.38 8.30 -9.64
CA LYS A 53 -8.15 7.87 -10.82
C LYS A 53 -9.31 8.81 -11.16
N ALA A 54 -9.84 9.51 -10.18
CA ALA A 54 -10.92 10.49 -10.39
C ALA A 54 -10.41 11.85 -10.90
N GLY A 55 -9.09 12.01 -11.09
CA GLY A 55 -8.52 13.24 -11.62
C GLY A 55 -8.08 14.24 -10.56
N TRP A 56 -7.84 13.82 -9.33
CA TRP A 56 -7.37 14.65 -8.23
C TRP A 56 -5.96 14.24 -7.77
N PRO A 57 -4.95 14.36 -8.65
CA PRO A 57 -3.63 13.81 -8.34
C PRO A 57 -2.92 14.52 -7.18
N THR A 58 -3.09 15.84 -7.05
CA THR A 58 -2.43 16.58 -5.97
C THR A 58 -2.97 16.17 -4.61
N LEU A 59 -4.29 16.10 -4.46
CA LEU A 59 -4.91 15.65 -3.22
C LEU A 59 -4.54 14.19 -2.90
N ALA A 60 -4.56 13.35 -3.93
CA ALA A 60 -4.17 11.94 -3.77
C ALA A 60 -2.73 11.82 -3.26
N ARG A 61 -1.80 12.59 -3.83
CA ARG A 61 -0.41 12.58 -3.39
C ARG A 61 -0.25 13.16 -1.99
N ARG A 62 -1.07 14.12 -1.62
CA ARG A 62 -1.05 14.68 -0.25
C ARG A 62 -1.45 13.62 0.78
N ILE A 63 -2.44 12.80 0.45
CA ILE A 63 -2.86 11.66 1.30
C ILE A 63 -1.74 10.61 1.37
N ALA A 64 -1.12 10.30 0.25
CA ALA A 64 -0.01 9.35 0.22
C ALA A 64 1.18 9.85 1.05
N LEU A 65 1.45 11.15 1.04
CA LEU A 65 2.50 11.74 1.87
C LEU A 65 2.18 11.62 3.36
N HIS A 66 0.93 11.85 3.75
CA HIS A 66 0.50 11.63 5.13
C HIS A 66 0.72 10.18 5.56
N SER A 67 0.30 9.24 4.71
CA SER A 67 0.51 7.82 4.97
C SER A 67 1.99 7.48 5.16
N ARG A 68 2.85 8.03 4.30
CA ARG A 68 4.30 7.85 4.44
C ARG A 68 4.82 8.38 5.78
N HIS A 69 4.33 9.52 6.25
CA HIS A 69 4.75 10.08 7.54
C HIS A 69 4.40 9.17 8.71
N VAL A 70 3.23 8.54 8.68
CA VAL A 70 2.78 7.71 9.81
C VAL A 70 3.23 6.26 9.70
N THR A 71 3.62 5.79 8.52
CA THR A 71 3.96 4.37 8.31
C THR A 71 5.41 4.13 7.91
N GLY A 72 6.10 5.12 7.38
CA GLY A 72 7.41 4.93 6.76
C GLY A 72 7.35 4.27 5.38
N ILE A 73 6.16 4.02 4.85
CA ILE A 73 5.94 3.37 3.56
C ILE A 73 5.37 4.38 2.58
N GLU A 74 6.03 4.54 1.44
CA GLU A 74 5.56 5.41 0.38
C GLU A 74 4.93 4.56 -0.73
N ILE A 75 3.63 4.76 -0.98
CA ILE A 75 2.94 4.14 -2.10
C ILE A 75 2.37 5.26 -2.95
N HIS A 76 2.85 5.38 -4.20
CA HIS A 76 2.30 6.39 -5.11
C HIS A 76 0.82 6.07 -5.36
N PRO A 77 -0.06 7.09 -5.37
CA PRO A 77 -1.50 6.84 -5.55
C PRO A 77 -1.86 6.14 -6.86
N GLY A 78 -1.03 6.29 -7.89
CA GLY A 78 -1.22 5.61 -9.18
C GLY A 78 -0.90 4.13 -9.17
N ALA A 79 -0.20 3.63 -8.16
CA ALA A 79 0.17 2.22 -8.08
C ALA A 79 -1.07 1.32 -7.95
N THR A 80 -1.03 0.18 -8.62
CA THR A 80 -2.09 -0.83 -8.54
C THR A 80 -1.64 -1.94 -7.61
N ILE A 81 -2.38 -2.17 -6.54
CA ILE A 81 -2.01 -3.13 -5.49
C ILE A 81 -3.07 -4.23 -5.44
N GLY A 82 -2.64 -5.48 -5.59
CA GLY A 82 -3.50 -6.65 -5.43
C GLY A 82 -3.82 -6.94 -3.96
N ARG A 83 -4.48 -8.08 -3.72
CA ARG A 83 -4.83 -8.51 -2.37
C ARG A 83 -3.65 -9.18 -1.71
N GLY A 84 -3.57 -9.04 -0.39
CA GLY A 84 -2.62 -9.82 0.40
C GLY A 84 -1.19 -9.30 0.35
N LEU A 85 -0.98 -8.04 0.00
CA LEU A 85 0.36 -7.47 0.12
C LEU A 85 0.77 -7.45 1.59
N PHE A 86 1.87 -8.08 1.89
CA PHE A 86 2.50 -8.07 3.21
C PHE A 86 3.83 -7.34 3.11
N ILE A 87 3.96 -6.25 3.86
CA ILE A 87 5.23 -5.51 3.94
C ILE A 87 5.75 -5.69 5.36
N ASP A 88 6.79 -6.52 5.49
CA ASP A 88 7.40 -6.81 6.79
C ASP A 88 8.37 -5.69 7.16
N HIS A 89 8.28 -5.22 8.40
CA HIS A 89 8.96 -4.03 8.93
C HIS A 89 8.50 -2.74 8.27
N GLY A 90 8.72 -2.55 7.01
CA GLY A 90 8.11 -1.52 6.17
C GLY A 90 8.91 -0.25 5.98
N MET A 91 9.79 0.13 6.90
CA MET A 91 10.49 1.40 6.83
C MET A 91 11.28 1.53 5.52
N GLY A 92 11.06 2.64 4.81
CA GLY A 92 11.79 2.95 3.59
C GLY A 92 11.32 2.22 2.34
N VAL A 93 10.17 1.55 2.39
CA VAL A 93 9.56 0.96 1.18
C VAL A 93 9.02 2.08 0.30
N VAL A 94 9.28 1.97 -1.01
CA VAL A 94 8.77 2.91 -2.01
C VAL A 94 8.15 2.11 -3.15
N ILE A 95 6.89 2.40 -3.45
CA ILE A 95 6.18 1.80 -4.59
C ILE A 95 5.80 2.93 -5.54
N GLY A 96 6.33 2.90 -6.75
CA GLY A 96 6.22 3.96 -7.74
C GLY A 96 4.89 4.01 -8.47
N GLU A 97 4.70 5.06 -9.24
CA GLU A 97 3.43 5.43 -9.89
C GLU A 97 2.84 4.34 -10.77
N THR A 98 3.66 3.69 -11.56
CA THR A 98 3.20 2.71 -12.55
C THR A 98 3.39 1.26 -12.10
N ALA A 99 3.74 1.06 -10.84
CA ALA A 99 3.91 -0.28 -10.29
C ALA A 99 2.59 -1.03 -10.26
N ILE A 100 2.65 -2.29 -10.63
CA ILE A 100 1.53 -3.23 -10.52
C ILE A 100 2.00 -4.37 -9.62
N VAL A 101 1.45 -4.43 -8.43
CA VAL A 101 1.77 -5.48 -7.46
C VAL A 101 0.63 -6.50 -7.50
N GLY A 102 0.98 -7.75 -7.77
CA GLY A 102 0.00 -8.84 -7.83
C GLY A 102 -0.50 -9.25 -6.44
N ASP A 103 -1.21 -10.37 -6.40
CA ASP A 103 -1.78 -10.87 -5.15
C ASP A 103 -0.72 -11.62 -4.32
N ASN A 104 -0.84 -11.51 -3.00
CA ASN A 104 -0.04 -12.27 -2.03
C ASN A 104 1.48 -12.06 -2.15
N VAL A 105 1.87 -10.85 -2.51
CA VAL A 105 3.28 -10.45 -2.57
C VAL A 105 3.78 -10.11 -1.17
N THR A 106 5.02 -10.47 -0.87
CA THR A 106 5.71 -10.06 0.35
C THR A 106 6.89 -9.16 -0.01
N LEU A 107 6.98 -8.02 0.68
CA LEU A 107 8.11 -7.11 0.59
C LEU A 107 8.73 -6.93 1.97
N PHE A 108 10.02 -6.66 2.00
CA PHE A 108 10.70 -6.27 3.24
C PHE A 108 10.98 -4.77 3.24
N HIS A 109 11.48 -4.27 4.37
CA HIS A 109 11.87 -2.88 4.51
C HIS A 109 12.88 -2.46 3.43
N GLN A 110 12.89 -1.17 3.08
CA GLN A 110 13.82 -0.53 2.15
C GLN A 110 13.76 -1.07 0.70
N VAL A 111 12.74 -1.84 0.36
CA VAL A 111 12.53 -2.29 -1.03
C VAL A 111 11.93 -1.15 -1.84
N THR A 112 12.47 -0.91 -3.01
CA THR A 112 11.95 0.08 -3.95
C THR A 112 11.46 -0.59 -5.23
N LEU A 113 10.19 -0.36 -5.55
CA LEU A 113 9.61 -0.70 -6.86
C LEU A 113 9.47 0.61 -7.63
N GLY A 114 10.51 0.97 -8.37
CA GLY A 114 10.56 2.29 -9.02
C GLY A 114 11.50 2.30 -10.21
N GLY A 115 11.51 3.43 -10.93
CA GLY A 115 12.33 3.63 -12.10
C GLY A 115 13.63 4.35 -11.79
N MET A 116 14.60 4.18 -12.67
CA MET A 116 15.90 4.85 -12.59
C MET A 116 16.03 5.99 -13.62
N SER A 117 14.99 6.20 -14.45
CA SER A 117 15.02 7.18 -15.52
C SER A 117 14.22 8.42 -15.16
N SER A 118 14.71 9.59 -15.54
CA SER A 118 13.98 10.85 -15.41
C SER A 118 13.07 11.16 -16.60
N LYS A 119 13.00 10.28 -17.59
CA LYS A 119 12.15 10.48 -18.77
C LYS A 119 10.67 10.33 -18.40
N LYS A 120 9.87 11.37 -18.69
CA LYS A 120 8.44 11.39 -18.33
C LYS A 120 7.62 10.35 -19.09
N THR A 121 8.08 9.91 -20.26
CA THR A 121 7.38 8.93 -21.09
C THR A 121 7.68 7.49 -20.68
N LYS A 122 8.67 7.28 -19.83
CA LYS A 122 9.07 5.94 -19.43
C LYS A 122 8.28 5.50 -18.20
N ARG A 123 7.77 4.27 -18.27
CA ARG A 123 7.06 3.66 -17.15
C ARG A 123 8.00 3.43 -15.96
N HIS A 124 7.54 3.74 -14.74
CA HIS A 124 8.27 3.58 -13.48
C HIS A 124 7.44 2.76 -12.48
N PRO A 125 7.79 1.51 -12.19
CA PRO A 125 8.90 0.73 -12.74
C PRO A 125 8.67 0.33 -14.19
N THR A 126 9.74 0.00 -14.86
CA THR A 126 9.72 -0.41 -16.27
C THR A 126 9.52 -1.90 -16.43
#